data_e1a6382906547fdb80b62cc732a73b52
#
_entry.id   e1a6382906547fdb80b62cc732a73b52
#
_cell.length_a   1.000
_cell.length_b   1.000
_cell.length_c   1.000
_cell.angle_alpha   90.00
_cell.angle_beta   90.00
_cell.angle_gamma   90.00
#
_symmetry.space_group_name_H-M   'P 1'
#
loop_
_entity.id
_entity.type
_entity.pdbx_description
1 polymer ?
#
loop_
_entity_poly.entity_id
_entity_poly.type
_entity_poly.pdbx_seq_one_letter_code
_entity_poly.pdbx_strand_id
1 'polypeptide(L)'
;MSIEEIIQQLKNDSSEIDQLIYNAVFSEDKETSLLTLQKALNELGYKGKSIYPLYKIFAEKFLGFTVPAINIRGMTYDVARHVFKTAKRLNAGAFIFEIAKSEMNYTKQSPLEYATVILSAAFREGFEGPIFIQGDHFQLNRKAFFASPEKEKEKLKDLIKKAINAQFYNIDIDASTLVVLEKEDITEQQKFNYEITAEMSKFIRSIQPEGIIVNIGGEIGEIGGHNSTPEELRAFMNGLNKCLDNEIGISKISVQTGTAHGGIVLPDGKVATINLDFNTLKTLSRLAREEYGLAGAVQHGASTLPEDYFHLFPENECVEVHLATGFQNFIYDHPALPSDFREKIYSYLKKQFQHEWKEDMTEAQFIYKTRKKGFGAFKKDWWDLSQEIKEKILSDMEEVFEKIFKALNITNTMDLVKNIVT
;
A
#
# COMPACT_ATOMS: atom_id res chain seq x y z
N MET A 1 -17.74 -13.57 -21.95
CA MET A 1 -18.13 -14.71 -21.09
C MET A 1 -19.05 -14.19 -20.00
N SER A 2 -20.09 -14.95 -19.62
CA SER A 2 -20.91 -14.64 -18.45
C SER A 2 -20.18 -14.99 -17.15
N ILE A 3 -20.70 -14.53 -16.01
CA ILE A 3 -20.16 -14.87 -14.68
C ILE A 3 -20.20 -16.37 -14.44
N GLU A 4 -21.33 -17.02 -14.80
CA GLU A 4 -21.54 -18.46 -14.63
C GLU A 4 -20.56 -19.29 -15.46
N GLU A 5 -20.29 -18.88 -16.72
CA GLU A 5 -19.29 -19.54 -17.56
C GLU A 5 -17.89 -19.46 -16.97
N ILE A 6 -17.49 -18.29 -16.44
CA ILE A 6 -16.19 -18.10 -15.77
C ILE A 6 -16.10 -19.00 -14.53
N ILE A 7 -17.13 -19.01 -13.68
CA ILE A 7 -17.16 -19.85 -12.48
C ILE A 7 -17.01 -21.32 -12.83
N GLN A 8 -17.75 -21.80 -13.86
CA GLN A 8 -17.66 -23.18 -14.28
C GLN A 8 -16.29 -23.55 -14.83
N GLN A 9 -15.67 -22.66 -15.62
CA GLN A 9 -14.31 -22.84 -16.13
C GLN A 9 -13.30 -22.93 -14.97
N LEU A 10 -13.36 -22.01 -14.01
CA LEU A 10 -12.44 -21.97 -12.86
C LEU A 10 -12.62 -23.15 -11.90
N LYS A 11 -13.85 -23.69 -11.76
CA LYS A 11 -14.09 -24.91 -10.98
C LYS A 11 -13.52 -26.15 -11.64
N ASN A 12 -13.50 -26.20 -12.98
CA ASN A 12 -12.93 -27.31 -13.73
C ASN A 12 -11.40 -27.29 -13.73
N ASP A 13 -10.82 -26.10 -13.92
CA ASP A 13 -9.36 -25.89 -13.89
C ASP A 13 -9.04 -24.50 -13.34
N SER A 14 -8.51 -24.46 -12.13
CA SER A 14 -8.12 -23.21 -11.48
C SER A 14 -6.99 -22.47 -12.20
N SER A 15 -6.23 -23.12 -13.06
CA SER A 15 -5.14 -22.50 -13.82
C SER A 15 -5.64 -21.57 -14.94
N GLU A 16 -6.88 -21.74 -15.36
CA GLU A 16 -7.52 -20.88 -16.37
C GLU A 16 -7.59 -19.40 -15.93
N ILE A 17 -7.50 -19.14 -14.63
CA ILE A 17 -7.45 -17.77 -14.11
C ILE A 17 -6.26 -16.98 -14.67
N ASP A 18 -5.13 -17.64 -14.98
CA ASP A 18 -3.94 -17.00 -15.52
C ASP A 18 -4.27 -16.32 -16.87
N GLN A 19 -5.01 -17.02 -17.74
CA GLN A 19 -5.43 -16.47 -19.05
C GLN A 19 -6.58 -15.47 -18.91
N LEU A 20 -7.53 -15.75 -18.00
CA LEU A 20 -8.68 -14.86 -17.78
C LEU A 20 -8.26 -13.48 -17.27
N ILE A 21 -7.36 -13.42 -16.29
CA ILE A 21 -6.88 -12.13 -15.77
C ILE A 21 -6.02 -11.39 -16.80
N TYR A 22 -5.16 -12.10 -17.55
CA TYR A 22 -4.40 -11.49 -18.64
C TYR A 22 -5.33 -10.86 -19.68
N ASN A 23 -6.34 -11.60 -20.16
CA ASN A 23 -7.31 -11.12 -21.12
C ASN A 23 -8.10 -9.91 -20.56
N ALA A 24 -8.51 -9.95 -19.30
CA ALA A 24 -9.24 -8.84 -18.68
C ALA A 24 -8.40 -7.56 -18.57
N VAL A 25 -7.13 -7.68 -18.19
CA VAL A 25 -6.20 -6.54 -18.06
C VAL A 25 -5.91 -5.86 -19.40
N PHE A 26 -5.86 -6.65 -20.50
CA PHE A 26 -5.51 -6.16 -21.85
C PHE A 26 -6.72 -6.11 -22.80
N SER A 27 -7.94 -6.28 -22.29
CA SER A 27 -9.18 -6.16 -23.05
C SER A 27 -9.40 -4.73 -23.58
N GLU A 28 -10.04 -4.60 -24.74
CA GLU A 28 -10.56 -3.32 -25.24
C GLU A 28 -11.64 -2.76 -24.30
N ASP A 29 -12.55 -3.61 -23.81
CA ASP A 29 -13.52 -3.30 -22.74
C ASP A 29 -13.00 -3.80 -21.38
N LYS A 30 -11.92 -3.20 -20.95
CA LYS A 30 -11.18 -3.59 -19.75
C LYS A 30 -12.03 -3.51 -18.48
N GLU A 31 -12.82 -2.44 -18.33
CA GLU A 31 -13.60 -2.21 -17.12
C GLU A 31 -14.67 -3.29 -16.94
N THR A 32 -15.44 -3.60 -17.98
CA THR A 32 -16.44 -4.68 -17.95
C THR A 32 -15.79 -6.05 -17.73
N SER A 33 -14.68 -6.33 -18.40
CA SER A 33 -13.96 -7.61 -18.27
C SER A 33 -13.45 -7.84 -16.84
N LEU A 34 -12.81 -6.83 -16.24
CA LEU A 34 -12.34 -6.91 -14.87
C LEU A 34 -13.48 -7.01 -13.85
N LEU A 35 -14.55 -6.24 -14.04
CA LEU A 35 -15.72 -6.29 -13.15
C LEU A 35 -16.42 -7.66 -13.19
N THR A 36 -16.55 -8.26 -14.38
CA THR A 36 -17.16 -9.58 -14.56
C THR A 36 -16.31 -10.65 -13.87
N LEU A 37 -14.98 -10.62 -14.07
CA LEU A 37 -14.07 -11.55 -13.41
C LEU A 37 -14.07 -11.38 -11.89
N GLN A 38 -14.04 -10.13 -11.38
CA GLN A 38 -14.10 -9.87 -9.94
C GLN A 38 -15.39 -10.41 -9.32
N LYS A 39 -16.54 -10.25 -9.98
CA LYS A 39 -17.82 -10.82 -9.51
C LYS A 39 -17.77 -12.34 -9.45
N ALA A 40 -17.22 -13.01 -10.47
CA ALA A 40 -17.04 -14.45 -10.46
C ALA A 40 -16.16 -14.93 -9.30
N LEU A 41 -15.04 -14.24 -9.05
CA LEU A 41 -14.17 -14.52 -7.92
C LEU A 41 -14.87 -14.32 -6.56
N ASN A 42 -15.71 -13.30 -6.44
CA ASN A 42 -16.50 -13.05 -5.23
C ASN A 42 -17.47 -14.19 -4.91
N GLU A 43 -18.13 -14.75 -5.94
CA GLU A 43 -19.01 -15.91 -5.79
C GLU A 43 -18.24 -17.20 -5.41
N LEU A 44 -16.97 -17.27 -5.80
CA LEU A 44 -16.05 -18.34 -5.38
C LEU A 44 -15.44 -18.09 -3.98
N GLY A 45 -15.82 -16.99 -3.29
CA GLY A 45 -15.37 -16.68 -1.95
C GLY A 45 -14.15 -15.75 -1.86
N TYR A 46 -13.55 -15.40 -3.00
CA TYR A 46 -12.37 -14.50 -3.05
C TYR A 46 -12.81 -13.05 -3.16
N LYS A 47 -12.78 -12.34 -2.03
CA LYS A 47 -13.20 -10.93 -1.93
C LYS A 47 -12.37 -10.16 -0.93
N GLY A 48 -12.26 -8.84 -1.15
CA GLY A 48 -11.58 -7.94 -0.22
C GLY A 48 -12.23 -7.91 1.16
N LYS A 49 -11.42 -7.71 2.18
CA LYS A 49 -11.83 -7.60 3.58
C LYS A 49 -11.27 -6.33 4.22
N SER A 50 -11.95 -5.83 5.24
CA SER A 50 -11.44 -4.77 6.09
C SER A 50 -10.60 -5.34 7.24
N ILE A 51 -9.44 -4.75 7.49
CA ILE A 51 -8.60 -5.11 8.63
C ILE A 51 -9.08 -4.43 9.94
N TYR A 52 -10.08 -3.55 9.86
CA TYR A 52 -10.58 -2.79 11.00
C TYR A 52 -10.89 -3.65 12.25
N PRO A 53 -11.53 -4.84 12.17
CA PRO A 53 -11.76 -5.66 13.36
C PRO A 53 -10.47 -6.08 14.06
N LEU A 54 -9.42 -6.41 13.31
CA LEU A 54 -8.10 -6.73 13.86
C LEU A 54 -7.48 -5.51 14.58
N TYR A 55 -7.58 -4.33 13.96
CA TYR A 55 -7.03 -3.10 14.53
C TYR A 55 -7.80 -2.63 15.77
N LYS A 56 -9.08 -2.96 15.91
CA LYS A 56 -9.81 -2.76 17.17
C LYS A 56 -9.22 -3.57 18.31
N ILE A 57 -8.77 -4.79 18.06
CA ILE A 57 -8.09 -5.59 19.08
C ILE A 57 -6.70 -5.05 19.40
N PHE A 58 -5.95 -4.61 18.39
CA PHE A 58 -4.67 -3.93 18.61
C PHE A 58 -4.81 -2.66 19.45
N ALA A 59 -5.93 -1.94 19.32
CA ALA A 59 -6.23 -0.75 20.13
C ALA A 59 -6.39 -1.07 21.62
N GLU A 60 -6.88 -2.26 21.95
CA GLU A 60 -6.99 -2.74 23.34
C GLU A 60 -5.64 -3.26 23.83
N LYS A 61 -4.91 -3.97 22.98
CA LYS A 61 -3.62 -4.58 23.32
C LYS A 61 -2.79 -4.84 22.08
N PHE A 62 -1.54 -4.45 22.09
CA PHE A 62 -0.59 -4.83 21.03
C PHE A 62 -0.42 -6.36 20.99
N LEU A 63 -0.59 -6.96 19.81
CA LEU A 63 -0.62 -8.41 19.64
C LEU A 63 0.76 -9.05 19.43
N GLY A 64 1.86 -8.26 19.44
CA GLY A 64 3.23 -8.77 19.33
C GLY A 64 3.73 -9.00 17.91
N PHE A 65 2.99 -8.55 16.91
CA PHE A 65 3.41 -8.56 15.50
C PHE A 65 3.10 -7.25 14.80
N THR A 66 3.81 -6.97 13.71
CA THR A 66 3.59 -5.81 12.84
C THR A 66 3.04 -6.27 11.49
N VAL A 67 1.98 -5.65 11.01
CA VAL A 67 1.36 -5.98 9.72
C VAL A 67 2.18 -5.37 8.58
N PRO A 68 2.76 -6.16 7.65
CA PRO A 68 3.36 -5.59 6.45
C PRO A 68 2.28 -5.19 5.44
N ALA A 69 2.33 -3.94 4.99
CA ALA A 69 1.61 -3.45 3.83
C ALA A 69 2.55 -3.54 2.61
N ILE A 70 2.27 -4.48 1.73
CA ILE A 70 3.11 -4.88 0.60
C ILE A 70 2.65 -4.12 -0.65
N ASN A 71 3.43 -3.14 -1.05
CA ASN A 71 3.16 -2.28 -2.20
C ASN A 71 3.77 -2.86 -3.48
N ILE A 72 2.92 -3.29 -4.42
CA ILE A 72 3.36 -3.92 -5.66
C ILE A 72 3.10 -3.00 -6.86
N ARG A 73 4.17 -2.44 -7.43
CA ARG A 73 4.12 -1.49 -8.55
C ARG A 73 4.13 -2.16 -9.93
N GLY A 74 4.66 -3.36 -10.05
CA GLY A 74 4.78 -4.08 -11.31
C GLY A 74 4.84 -5.58 -11.14
N MET A 75 4.60 -6.34 -12.22
CA MET A 75 4.44 -7.80 -12.18
C MET A 75 3.41 -8.23 -11.12
N THR A 76 2.36 -7.42 -10.93
CA THR A 76 1.49 -7.47 -9.75
C THR A 76 0.87 -8.84 -9.55
N TYR A 77 0.42 -9.48 -10.62
CA TYR A 77 -0.16 -10.83 -10.56
C TYR A 77 0.86 -11.87 -10.07
N ASP A 78 2.01 -11.89 -10.73
CA ASP A 78 3.05 -12.88 -10.44
C ASP A 78 3.63 -12.67 -9.03
N VAL A 79 3.95 -11.42 -8.64
CA VAL A 79 4.43 -11.08 -7.28
C VAL A 79 3.41 -11.46 -6.21
N ALA A 80 2.13 -11.12 -6.40
CA ALA A 80 1.08 -11.43 -5.43
C ALA A 80 0.91 -12.95 -5.24
N ARG A 81 1.03 -13.74 -6.30
CA ARG A 81 1.02 -15.20 -6.21
C ARG A 81 2.11 -15.70 -5.26
N HIS A 82 3.34 -15.19 -5.39
CA HIS A 82 4.47 -15.60 -4.56
C HIS A 82 4.34 -15.11 -3.11
N VAL A 83 3.71 -13.95 -2.87
CA VAL A 83 3.31 -13.53 -1.52
C VAL A 83 2.32 -14.53 -0.92
N PHE A 84 1.27 -14.94 -1.66
CA PHE A 84 0.29 -15.91 -1.17
C PHE A 84 0.91 -17.30 -0.94
N LYS A 85 1.82 -17.77 -1.81
CA LYS A 85 2.56 -19.02 -1.60
C LYS A 85 3.34 -18.97 -0.28
N THR A 86 4.08 -17.89 -0.05
CA THR A 86 4.84 -17.67 1.18
C THR A 86 3.93 -17.59 2.40
N ALA A 87 2.83 -16.86 2.31
CA ALA A 87 1.84 -16.73 3.39
C ALA A 87 1.22 -18.09 3.77
N LYS A 88 0.85 -18.91 2.79
CA LYS A 88 0.34 -20.28 3.03
C LYS A 88 1.39 -21.14 3.73
N ARG A 89 2.62 -21.15 3.25
CA ARG A 89 3.73 -21.93 3.81
C ARG A 89 4.03 -21.55 5.26
N LEU A 90 3.89 -20.28 5.60
CA LEU A 90 4.15 -19.73 6.94
C LEU A 90 2.90 -19.63 7.81
N ASN A 91 1.74 -20.05 7.32
CA ASN A 91 0.45 -19.88 7.99
C ASN A 91 0.20 -18.43 8.41
N ALA A 92 0.55 -17.46 7.54
CA ALA A 92 0.45 -16.03 7.79
C ALA A 92 -0.87 -15.47 7.23
N GLY A 93 -1.62 -14.72 8.04
CA GLY A 93 -2.89 -14.08 7.65
C GLY A 93 -2.88 -12.56 7.82
N ALA A 94 -1.89 -12.01 8.53
CA ALA A 94 -1.82 -10.59 8.87
C ALA A 94 -0.89 -9.83 7.91
N PHE A 95 -1.31 -9.61 6.66
CA PHE A 95 -0.59 -8.79 5.67
C PHE A 95 -1.58 -8.11 4.72
N ILE A 96 -1.17 -6.99 4.14
CA ILE A 96 -1.97 -6.13 3.27
C ILE A 96 -1.28 -6.00 1.91
N PHE A 97 -2.04 -5.98 0.82
CA PHE A 97 -1.58 -5.48 -0.48
C PHE A 97 -1.98 -4.03 -0.65
N GLU A 98 -1.07 -3.19 -1.07
CA GLU A 98 -1.36 -1.77 -1.21
C GLU A 98 -0.85 -1.16 -2.51
N ILE A 99 -1.46 -0.03 -2.87
CA ILE A 99 -1.00 0.83 -3.96
C ILE A 99 -1.37 2.29 -3.65
N ALA A 100 -0.42 3.20 -3.85
CA ALA A 100 -0.67 4.62 -3.61
C ALA A 100 -1.37 5.30 -4.79
N LYS A 101 -2.10 6.39 -4.49
CA LYS A 101 -2.77 7.22 -5.53
C LYS A 101 -1.84 7.60 -6.69
N SER A 102 -0.62 8.05 -6.40
CA SER A 102 0.35 8.42 -7.42
C SER A 102 0.83 7.23 -8.24
N GLU A 103 0.92 6.07 -7.62
CA GLU A 103 1.38 4.82 -8.24
C GLU A 103 0.38 4.26 -9.22
N MET A 104 -0.91 4.32 -8.91
CA MET A 104 -1.98 3.93 -9.84
C MET A 104 -1.82 4.62 -11.20
N ASN A 105 -1.42 5.90 -11.19
CA ASN A 105 -1.22 6.68 -12.42
C ASN A 105 -0.03 6.18 -13.24
N TYR A 106 1.17 6.11 -12.65
CA TYR A 106 2.36 5.78 -13.44
C TYR A 106 2.52 4.28 -13.73
N THR A 107 1.87 3.40 -12.94
CA THR A 107 1.80 1.97 -13.23
C THR A 107 0.63 1.61 -14.14
N LYS A 108 -0.30 2.54 -14.39
CA LYS A 108 -1.53 2.34 -15.15
C LYS A 108 -2.41 1.22 -14.56
N GLN A 109 -2.45 1.12 -13.24
CA GLN A 109 -3.31 0.20 -12.49
C GLN A 109 -4.43 0.98 -11.82
N SER A 110 -5.67 0.83 -12.29
CA SER A 110 -6.84 1.36 -11.59
C SER A 110 -7.12 0.56 -10.31
N PRO A 111 -7.91 1.08 -9.35
CA PRO A 111 -8.34 0.30 -8.20
C PRO A 111 -8.99 -1.04 -8.59
N LEU A 112 -9.88 -1.03 -9.58
CA LEU A 112 -10.54 -2.26 -10.06
C LEU A 112 -9.53 -3.27 -10.61
N GLU A 113 -8.58 -2.83 -11.43
CA GLU A 113 -7.54 -3.71 -11.95
C GLU A 113 -6.70 -4.30 -10.83
N TYR A 114 -6.18 -3.44 -9.94
CA TYR A 114 -5.30 -3.88 -8.86
C TYR A 114 -5.99 -4.91 -7.97
N ALA A 115 -7.22 -4.63 -7.52
CA ALA A 115 -7.98 -5.57 -6.70
C ALA A 115 -8.27 -6.89 -7.43
N THR A 116 -8.73 -6.83 -8.69
CA THR A 116 -9.03 -8.05 -9.45
C THR A 116 -7.78 -8.91 -9.66
N VAL A 117 -6.62 -8.29 -9.91
CA VAL A 117 -5.33 -8.97 -10.03
C VAL A 117 -4.95 -9.67 -8.72
N ILE A 118 -5.06 -8.99 -7.58
CA ILE A 118 -4.77 -9.59 -6.26
C ILE A 118 -5.73 -10.75 -5.95
N LEU A 119 -7.02 -10.58 -6.17
CA LEU A 119 -8.02 -11.63 -5.94
C LEU A 119 -7.79 -12.84 -6.86
N SER A 120 -7.41 -12.61 -8.12
CA SER A 120 -7.06 -13.67 -9.07
C SER A 120 -5.81 -14.44 -8.62
N ALA A 121 -4.80 -13.75 -8.10
CA ALA A 121 -3.60 -14.37 -7.54
C ALA A 121 -3.92 -15.21 -6.30
N ALA A 122 -4.78 -14.72 -5.41
CA ALA A 122 -5.26 -15.48 -4.24
C ALA A 122 -5.99 -16.76 -4.66
N PHE A 123 -6.90 -16.66 -5.63
CA PHE A 123 -7.61 -17.80 -6.18
C PHE A 123 -6.64 -18.82 -6.80
N ARG A 124 -5.70 -18.35 -7.63
CA ARG A 124 -4.71 -19.20 -8.29
C ARG A 124 -3.90 -20.04 -7.32
N GLU A 125 -3.53 -19.46 -6.19
CA GLU A 125 -2.74 -20.13 -5.15
C GLU A 125 -3.62 -20.83 -4.09
N GLY A 126 -4.95 -20.79 -4.21
CA GLY A 126 -5.87 -21.38 -3.24
C GLY A 126 -5.65 -20.82 -1.82
N PHE A 127 -5.53 -19.50 -1.72
CA PHE A 127 -5.38 -18.83 -0.42
C PHE A 127 -6.73 -18.63 0.24
N GLU A 128 -6.94 -19.24 1.39
CA GLU A 128 -8.23 -19.24 2.11
C GLU A 128 -8.29 -18.21 3.25
N GLY A 129 -7.28 -17.37 3.39
CA GLY A 129 -7.23 -16.30 4.39
C GLY A 129 -7.98 -15.05 3.95
N PRO A 130 -8.17 -14.08 4.86
CA PRO A 130 -8.68 -12.76 4.51
C PRO A 130 -7.72 -12.03 3.58
N ILE A 131 -8.26 -11.34 2.59
CA ILE A 131 -7.49 -10.59 1.60
C ILE A 131 -7.68 -9.10 1.89
N PHE A 132 -6.65 -8.44 2.39
CA PHE A 132 -6.67 -7.01 2.66
C PHE A 132 -6.03 -6.24 1.50
N ILE A 133 -6.79 -5.28 0.96
CA ILE A 133 -6.34 -4.39 -0.12
C ILE A 133 -6.48 -2.97 0.38
N GLN A 134 -5.41 -2.17 0.28
CA GLN A 134 -5.29 -0.83 0.83
C GLN A 134 -4.98 0.21 -0.23
N GLY A 135 -5.68 1.33 -0.16
CA GLY A 135 -5.29 2.57 -0.84
C GLY A 135 -4.34 3.36 0.05
N ASP A 136 -3.07 3.40 -0.33
CA ASP A 136 -2.03 4.12 0.38
C ASP A 136 -1.93 5.57 -0.11
N HIS A 137 -1.60 6.50 0.77
CA HIS A 137 -1.45 7.92 0.47
C HIS A 137 -2.57 8.49 -0.43
N PHE A 138 -3.82 8.36 0.00
CA PHE A 138 -4.93 9.06 -0.64
C PHE A 138 -4.87 10.54 -0.27
N GLN A 139 -3.96 11.23 -0.93
CA GLN A 139 -3.53 12.59 -0.61
C GLN A 139 -4.08 13.64 -1.57
N LEU A 140 -4.11 14.88 -1.09
CA LEU A 140 -4.43 16.06 -1.89
C LEU A 140 -3.17 16.73 -2.41
N ASN A 141 -3.24 17.30 -3.61
CA ASN A 141 -2.17 18.16 -4.10
C ASN A 141 -2.26 19.53 -3.43
N ARG A 142 -1.27 19.88 -2.60
CA ARG A 142 -1.24 21.14 -1.85
C ARG A 142 -1.53 22.37 -2.72
N LYS A 143 -0.82 22.51 -3.84
CA LYS A 143 -0.99 23.67 -4.73
C LYS A 143 -2.41 23.73 -5.34
N ALA A 144 -2.93 22.60 -5.78
CA ALA A 144 -4.27 22.51 -6.34
C ALA A 144 -5.34 22.75 -5.28
N PHE A 145 -5.15 22.26 -4.06
CA PHE A 145 -6.06 22.48 -2.94
C PHE A 145 -6.19 23.97 -2.60
N PHE A 146 -5.08 24.67 -2.37
CA PHE A 146 -5.15 26.10 -2.05
C PHE A 146 -5.65 26.98 -3.22
N ALA A 147 -5.56 26.48 -4.47
CA ALA A 147 -6.15 27.18 -5.62
C ALA A 147 -7.65 26.90 -5.77
N SER A 148 -8.14 25.69 -5.45
CA SER A 148 -9.55 25.30 -5.57
C SER A 148 -9.84 24.10 -4.66
N PRO A 149 -10.12 24.33 -3.36
CA PRO A 149 -10.29 23.28 -2.35
C PRO A 149 -11.37 22.25 -2.74
N GLU A 150 -12.56 22.72 -3.11
CA GLU A 150 -13.69 21.83 -3.42
C GLU A 150 -13.38 20.91 -4.60
N LYS A 151 -12.75 21.42 -5.65
CA LYS A 151 -12.38 20.60 -6.81
C LYS A 151 -11.37 19.52 -6.46
N GLU A 152 -10.43 19.80 -5.57
CA GLU A 152 -9.42 18.82 -5.17
C GLU A 152 -10.03 17.77 -4.22
N LYS A 153 -10.92 18.17 -3.32
CA LYS A 153 -11.68 17.25 -2.46
C LYS A 153 -12.58 16.32 -3.29
N GLU A 154 -13.29 16.83 -4.29
CA GLU A 154 -14.14 16.00 -5.15
C GLU A 154 -13.33 14.95 -5.93
N LYS A 155 -12.13 15.28 -6.41
CA LYS A 155 -11.25 14.29 -7.03
C LYS A 155 -10.84 13.16 -6.06
N LEU A 156 -10.60 13.53 -4.80
CA LEU A 156 -10.25 12.52 -3.78
C LEU A 156 -11.47 11.65 -3.45
N LYS A 157 -12.65 12.24 -3.29
CA LYS A 157 -13.91 11.50 -3.08
C LYS A 157 -14.23 10.56 -4.23
N ASP A 158 -14.00 10.97 -5.47
CA ASP A 158 -14.17 10.11 -6.65
C ASP A 158 -13.21 8.91 -6.64
N LEU A 159 -11.93 9.12 -6.26
CA LEU A 159 -10.97 8.03 -6.08
C LEU A 159 -11.39 7.08 -4.96
N ILE A 160 -11.79 7.60 -3.80
CA ILE A 160 -12.27 6.81 -2.65
C ILE A 160 -13.46 5.95 -3.07
N LYS A 161 -14.43 6.52 -3.78
CA LYS A 161 -15.59 5.78 -4.29
C LYS A 161 -15.19 4.65 -5.23
N LYS A 162 -14.28 4.91 -6.17
CA LYS A 162 -13.75 3.89 -7.10
C LYS A 162 -13.01 2.79 -6.34
N ALA A 163 -12.24 3.14 -5.31
CA ALA A 163 -11.51 2.19 -4.50
C ALA A 163 -12.46 1.29 -3.68
N ILE A 164 -13.44 1.85 -2.99
CA ILE A 164 -14.44 1.09 -2.23
C ILE A 164 -15.25 0.16 -3.14
N ASN A 165 -15.68 0.63 -4.31
CA ASN A 165 -16.36 -0.19 -5.31
C ASN A 165 -15.49 -1.34 -5.82
N ALA A 166 -14.17 -1.17 -5.82
CA ALA A 166 -13.20 -2.20 -6.17
C ALA A 166 -12.77 -3.07 -4.98
N GLN A 167 -13.41 -2.91 -3.80
CA GLN A 167 -13.14 -3.66 -2.56
C GLN A 167 -11.83 -3.26 -1.85
N PHE A 168 -11.36 -2.04 -2.03
CA PHE A 168 -10.37 -1.45 -1.13
C PHE A 168 -11.09 -1.05 0.16
N TYR A 169 -11.11 -1.96 1.12
CA TYR A 169 -11.76 -1.70 2.42
C TYR A 169 -10.78 -1.24 3.49
N ASN A 170 -9.60 -0.79 3.04
CA ASN A 170 -8.57 -0.15 3.85
C ASN A 170 -8.06 1.06 3.07
N ILE A 171 -8.12 2.26 3.65
CA ILE A 171 -7.79 3.51 2.96
C ILE A 171 -7.03 4.43 3.91
N ASP A 172 -5.83 4.85 3.53
CA ASP A 172 -5.05 5.81 4.27
C ASP A 172 -5.23 7.21 3.68
N ILE A 173 -5.92 8.07 4.45
CA ILE A 173 -6.13 9.47 4.11
C ILE A 173 -4.90 10.26 4.53
N ASP A 174 -4.19 10.79 3.56
CA ASP A 174 -3.01 11.60 3.77
C ASP A 174 -3.28 13.07 3.41
N ALA A 175 -3.69 13.84 4.40
CA ALA A 175 -3.84 15.28 4.29
C ALA A 175 -2.67 16.04 4.94
N SER A 176 -1.60 15.36 5.35
CA SER A 176 -0.39 15.96 5.95
C SER A 176 0.30 16.94 5.01
N THR A 177 0.16 16.76 3.69
CA THR A 177 0.61 17.71 2.67
C THR A 177 0.04 19.13 2.82
N LEU A 178 -1.05 19.29 3.58
CA LEU A 178 -1.74 20.58 3.79
C LEU A 178 -1.33 21.27 5.09
N VAL A 179 -0.47 20.68 5.90
CA VAL A 179 0.04 21.29 7.15
C VAL A 179 0.73 22.62 6.86
N VAL A 180 0.46 23.63 7.69
CA VAL A 180 0.96 25.01 7.52
C VAL A 180 1.98 25.30 8.63
N LEU A 181 3.25 24.97 8.38
CA LEU A 181 4.34 25.09 9.36
C LEU A 181 4.66 26.53 9.78
N GLU A 182 4.21 27.52 9.01
CA GLU A 182 4.42 28.94 9.28
C GLU A 182 3.56 29.45 10.45
N LYS A 183 2.61 28.65 10.94
CA LYS A 183 1.80 28.97 12.12
C LYS A 183 2.58 28.70 13.40
N GLU A 184 2.41 29.54 14.42
CA GLU A 184 3.04 29.36 15.74
C GLU A 184 2.38 28.25 16.55
N ASP A 185 1.06 28.15 16.49
CA ASP A 185 0.27 27.13 17.21
C ASP A 185 0.19 25.82 16.42
N ILE A 186 0.58 24.70 17.05
CA ILE A 186 0.60 23.37 16.43
C ILE A 186 -0.79 22.94 15.97
N THR A 187 -1.86 23.30 16.70
CA THR A 187 -3.24 22.98 16.31
C THR A 187 -3.62 23.71 15.02
N GLU A 188 -3.23 24.97 14.88
CA GLU A 188 -3.46 25.73 13.65
C GLU A 188 -2.57 25.22 12.50
N GLN A 189 -1.35 24.70 12.78
CA GLN A 189 -0.54 24.04 11.77
C GLN A 189 -1.25 22.83 11.18
N GLN A 190 -1.85 21.97 12.04
CA GLN A 190 -2.51 20.73 11.69
C GLN A 190 -3.94 20.91 11.17
N LYS A 191 -4.50 22.12 11.17
CA LYS A 191 -5.92 22.36 10.94
C LYS A 191 -6.47 21.73 9.66
N PHE A 192 -5.87 22.01 8.53
CA PHE A 192 -6.33 21.43 7.26
C PHE A 192 -6.13 19.90 7.24
N ASN A 193 -5.12 19.40 7.91
CA ASN A 193 -4.88 17.96 7.98
C ASN A 193 -6.04 17.25 8.68
N TYR A 194 -6.39 17.66 9.92
CA TYR A 194 -7.45 16.97 10.66
C TYR A 194 -8.86 17.27 10.11
N GLU A 195 -9.13 18.49 9.59
CA GLU A 195 -10.43 18.81 9.00
C GLU A 195 -10.72 17.98 7.74
N ILE A 196 -9.73 17.85 6.85
CA ILE A 196 -9.89 17.05 5.63
C ILE A 196 -9.94 15.55 5.95
N THR A 197 -9.14 15.08 6.89
CA THR A 197 -9.20 13.67 7.34
C THR A 197 -10.57 13.35 7.91
N ALA A 198 -11.18 14.25 8.69
CA ALA A 198 -12.55 14.10 9.20
C ALA A 198 -13.59 14.10 8.06
N GLU A 199 -13.50 15.05 7.12
CA GLU A 199 -14.43 15.13 5.99
C GLU A 199 -14.39 13.85 5.14
N MET A 200 -13.20 13.35 4.81
CA MET A 200 -13.04 12.12 4.04
C MET A 200 -13.49 10.89 4.83
N SER A 201 -13.23 10.86 6.13
CA SER A 201 -13.72 9.77 7.00
C SER A 201 -15.24 9.71 7.00
N LYS A 202 -15.93 10.81 7.21
CA LYS A 202 -17.40 10.90 7.13
C LYS A 202 -17.93 10.49 5.74
N PHE A 203 -17.26 10.93 4.68
CA PHE A 203 -17.61 10.50 3.33
C PHE A 203 -17.47 8.99 3.15
N ILE A 204 -16.38 8.38 3.59
CA ILE A 204 -16.19 6.92 3.55
C ILE A 204 -17.31 6.21 4.32
N ARG A 205 -17.67 6.67 5.53
CA ARG A 205 -18.76 6.09 6.32
C ARG A 205 -20.11 6.16 5.58
N SER A 206 -20.35 7.24 4.83
CA SER A 206 -21.61 7.41 4.08
C SER A 206 -21.75 6.50 2.86
N ILE A 207 -20.64 5.96 2.32
CA ILE A 207 -20.65 5.14 1.09
C ILE A 207 -20.12 3.71 1.29
N GLN A 208 -19.62 3.35 2.47
CA GLN A 208 -19.15 2.01 2.74
C GLN A 208 -20.28 0.97 2.62
N PRO A 209 -19.97 -0.26 2.16
CA PRO A 209 -20.99 -1.31 2.07
C PRO A 209 -21.57 -1.67 3.45
N GLU A 210 -22.83 -2.08 3.45
CA GLU A 210 -23.50 -2.56 4.66
C GLU A 210 -22.74 -3.73 5.29
N GLY A 211 -22.57 -3.70 6.61
CA GLY A 211 -21.85 -4.71 7.37
C GLY A 211 -20.32 -4.62 7.29
N ILE A 212 -19.76 -3.66 6.52
CA ILE A 212 -18.31 -3.45 6.42
C ILE A 212 -17.94 -2.08 6.99
N ILE A 213 -17.12 -2.06 8.02
CA ILE A 213 -16.47 -0.82 8.46
C ILE A 213 -15.14 -0.72 7.70
N VAL A 214 -15.06 0.20 6.75
CA VAL A 214 -13.81 0.46 6.01
C VAL A 214 -12.76 0.96 6.99
N ASN A 215 -11.60 0.30 7.00
CA ASN A 215 -10.47 0.73 7.81
C ASN A 215 -9.89 2.04 7.27
N ILE A 216 -9.65 3.02 8.13
CA ILE A 216 -9.09 4.32 7.75
C ILE A 216 -7.82 4.56 8.54
N GLY A 217 -6.73 4.89 7.84
CA GLY A 217 -5.52 5.45 8.42
C GLY A 217 -5.48 6.97 8.27
N GLY A 218 -4.79 7.63 9.17
CA GLY A 218 -4.43 9.05 9.08
C GLY A 218 -2.93 9.23 9.05
N GLU A 219 -2.45 10.45 8.81
CA GLU A 219 -1.02 10.75 8.73
C GLU A 219 -0.69 12.10 9.34
N ILE A 220 0.33 12.12 10.20
CA ILE A 220 0.97 13.36 10.66
C ILE A 220 2.42 13.47 10.13
N GLY A 221 2.82 12.54 9.31
CA GLY A 221 4.11 12.17 8.72
C GLY A 221 5.08 13.28 8.36
N GLU A 222 5.74 13.20 7.23
CA GLU A 222 6.94 13.94 6.83
C GLU A 222 6.76 15.48 6.76
N ILE A 223 6.67 16.12 7.93
CA ILE A 223 6.40 17.55 8.08
C ILE A 223 7.66 18.25 8.57
N GLY A 224 8.13 19.22 7.80
CA GLY A 224 9.26 20.08 8.21
C GLY A 224 10.62 19.40 8.28
N GLY A 225 10.75 18.15 7.83
CA GLY A 225 12.02 17.42 7.82
C GLY A 225 12.53 16.97 9.18
N HIS A 226 11.65 16.88 10.19
CA HIS A 226 11.94 16.36 11.53
C HIS A 226 11.02 15.17 11.87
N ASN A 227 11.37 14.42 12.91
CA ASN A 227 10.52 13.36 13.45
C ASN A 227 9.22 13.92 14.01
N SER A 228 8.14 13.16 13.90
CA SER A 228 6.86 13.50 14.51
C SER A 228 6.96 13.56 16.04
N THR A 229 6.19 14.43 16.66
CA THR A 229 6.18 14.65 18.11
C THR A 229 4.85 14.22 18.75
N PRO A 230 4.85 13.93 20.07
CA PRO A 230 3.62 13.71 20.82
C PRO A 230 2.63 14.88 20.74
N GLU A 231 3.13 16.09 20.70
CA GLU A 231 2.34 17.33 20.62
C GLU A 231 1.61 17.43 19.27
N GLU A 232 2.29 17.10 18.17
CA GLU A 232 1.68 17.06 16.83
C GLU A 232 0.60 15.99 16.75
N LEU A 233 0.84 14.79 17.31
CA LEU A 233 -0.15 13.74 17.34
C LEU A 233 -1.38 14.14 18.16
N ARG A 234 -1.20 14.73 19.33
CA ARG A 234 -2.31 15.23 20.15
C ARG A 234 -3.07 16.37 19.46
N ALA A 235 -2.39 17.31 18.84
CA ALA A 235 -3.04 18.41 18.11
C ALA A 235 -3.90 17.87 16.96
N PHE A 236 -3.37 16.95 16.17
CA PHE A 236 -4.10 16.29 15.09
C PHE A 236 -5.30 15.52 15.62
N MET A 237 -5.11 14.62 16.59
CA MET A 237 -6.17 13.75 17.09
C MET A 237 -7.29 14.50 17.82
N ASN A 238 -6.95 15.52 18.61
CA ASN A 238 -7.95 16.36 19.29
C ASN A 238 -8.79 17.15 18.27
N GLY A 239 -8.14 17.69 17.24
CA GLY A 239 -8.84 18.38 16.14
C GLY A 239 -9.72 17.42 15.34
N LEU A 240 -9.19 16.25 14.98
CA LEU A 240 -9.91 15.21 14.27
C LEU A 240 -11.16 14.74 15.02
N ASN A 241 -11.02 14.37 16.30
CA ASN A 241 -12.13 13.90 17.13
C ASN A 241 -13.23 14.95 17.29
N LYS A 242 -12.85 16.23 17.44
CA LYS A 242 -13.80 17.33 17.47
C LYS A 242 -14.58 17.46 16.14
N CYS A 243 -13.89 17.29 15.01
CA CYS A 243 -14.52 17.36 13.69
C CYS A 243 -15.41 16.14 13.38
N LEU A 244 -15.06 14.96 13.89
CA LEU A 244 -15.81 13.71 13.68
C LEU A 244 -17.15 13.68 14.42
N ASP A 245 -17.26 14.37 15.56
CA ASP A 245 -18.51 14.45 16.33
C ASP A 245 -19.11 13.06 16.65
N ASN A 246 -18.31 12.19 17.25
CA ASN A 246 -18.60 10.79 17.62
C ASN A 246 -18.74 9.79 16.45
N GLU A 247 -18.52 10.19 15.21
CA GLU A 247 -18.41 9.22 14.11
C GLU A 247 -17.12 8.41 14.21
N ILE A 248 -17.14 7.18 13.66
CA ILE A 248 -15.95 6.33 13.61
C ILE A 248 -14.91 6.96 12.69
N GLY A 249 -13.77 7.35 13.25
CA GLY A 249 -12.65 7.95 12.55
C GLY A 249 -11.62 6.94 12.05
N ILE A 250 -10.34 7.32 12.22
CA ILE A 250 -9.18 6.50 11.86
C ILE A 250 -8.93 5.41 12.91
N SER A 251 -8.24 4.34 12.51
CA SER A 251 -7.85 3.22 13.39
C SER A 251 -6.34 3.12 13.61
N LYS A 252 -5.54 3.81 12.82
CA LYS A 252 -4.08 3.85 12.85
C LYS A 252 -3.58 5.22 12.41
N ILE A 253 -2.33 5.55 12.74
CA ILE A 253 -1.73 6.85 12.41
C ILE A 253 -0.30 6.71 11.90
N SER A 254 -0.02 7.20 10.70
CA SER A 254 1.33 7.23 10.14
C SER A 254 2.13 8.39 10.72
N VAL A 255 3.39 8.09 11.09
CA VAL A 255 4.33 9.01 11.73
C VAL A 255 5.68 9.02 11.04
N GLN A 256 6.42 10.12 11.17
CA GLN A 256 7.80 10.24 10.70
C GLN A 256 8.77 9.95 11.84
N THR A 257 9.71 9.03 11.57
CA THR A 257 10.77 8.66 12.53
C THR A 257 12.16 8.60 11.89
N GLY A 258 12.39 9.38 10.84
CA GLY A 258 13.72 9.53 10.20
C GLY A 258 13.87 8.82 8.86
N THR A 259 12.81 8.22 8.30
CA THR A 259 12.86 7.66 6.93
C THR A 259 12.57 8.72 5.86
N ALA A 260 13.09 8.47 4.65
CA ALA A 260 12.68 9.18 3.45
C ALA A 260 12.06 8.18 2.45
N HIS A 261 10.95 8.55 1.82
CA HIS A 261 10.30 7.72 0.81
C HIS A 261 11.26 7.38 -0.34
N GLY A 262 11.50 6.08 -0.56
CA GLY A 262 12.43 5.58 -1.57
C GLY A 262 13.91 5.62 -1.17
N GLY A 263 14.22 6.07 0.06
CA GLY A 263 15.58 6.21 0.56
C GLY A 263 16.33 7.42 -0.04
N ILE A 264 17.49 7.73 0.52
CA ILE A 264 18.40 8.76 0.00
C ILE A 264 19.35 8.12 -0.98
N VAL A 265 19.28 8.51 -2.25
CA VAL A 265 20.08 7.91 -3.34
C VAL A 265 21.42 8.60 -3.45
N LEU A 266 22.49 7.83 -3.26
CA LEU A 266 23.87 8.28 -3.43
C LEU A 266 24.22 8.49 -4.91
N PRO A 267 25.31 9.22 -5.24
CA PRO A 267 25.73 9.45 -6.63
C PRO A 267 26.01 8.19 -7.45
N ASP A 268 26.35 7.07 -6.80
CA ASP A 268 26.57 5.75 -7.40
C ASP A 268 25.25 4.95 -7.61
N GLY A 269 24.11 5.54 -7.24
CA GLY A 269 22.79 4.91 -7.35
C GLY A 269 22.41 3.99 -6.18
N LYS A 270 23.29 3.80 -5.20
CA LYS A 270 22.97 3.04 -3.98
C LYS A 270 22.13 3.87 -3.02
N VAL A 271 21.41 3.19 -2.16
CA VAL A 271 20.62 3.83 -1.10
C VAL A 271 21.47 4.00 0.15
N ALA A 272 21.47 5.20 0.70
CA ALA A 272 22.15 5.47 1.98
C ALA A 272 21.45 4.73 3.12
N THR A 273 22.24 4.28 4.09
CA THR A 273 21.68 3.72 5.34
C THR A 273 20.98 4.81 6.13
N ILE A 274 19.73 4.55 6.53
CA ILE A 274 18.90 5.46 7.31
C ILE A 274 18.84 4.95 8.74
N ASN A 275 18.99 5.84 9.72
CA ASN A 275 18.74 5.53 11.11
C ASN A 275 17.29 5.87 11.46
N LEU A 276 16.50 4.84 11.77
CA LEU A 276 15.16 4.96 12.30
C LEU A 276 15.21 5.24 13.80
N ASP A 277 14.42 6.20 14.25
CA ASP A 277 14.20 6.46 15.67
C ASP A 277 13.06 5.58 16.20
N PHE A 278 13.41 4.36 16.56
CA PHE A 278 12.45 3.39 17.12
C PHE A 278 11.87 3.82 18.47
N ASN A 279 12.58 4.68 19.23
CA ASN A 279 12.06 5.20 20.49
C ASN A 279 10.88 6.16 20.24
N THR A 280 11.04 7.08 19.27
CA THR A 280 9.94 7.93 18.81
C THR A 280 8.77 7.10 18.28
N LEU A 281 9.04 6.08 17.47
CA LEU A 281 8.00 5.18 16.94
C LEU A 281 7.21 4.52 18.08
N LYS A 282 7.89 3.95 19.07
CA LYS A 282 7.26 3.29 20.23
C LYS A 282 6.44 4.27 21.06
N THR A 283 7.00 5.45 21.33
CA THR A 283 6.34 6.49 22.11
C THR A 283 5.03 6.92 21.45
N LEU A 284 5.06 7.21 20.14
CA LEU A 284 3.88 7.62 19.38
C LEU A 284 2.87 6.49 19.21
N SER A 285 3.33 5.24 19.03
CA SER A 285 2.46 4.08 18.92
C SER A 285 1.66 3.84 20.22
N ARG A 286 2.33 3.93 21.37
CA ARG A 286 1.66 3.83 22.69
C ARG A 286 0.70 4.99 22.93
N LEU A 287 1.13 6.22 22.67
CA LEU A 287 0.28 7.38 22.81
C LEU A 287 -1.00 7.27 21.95
N ALA A 288 -0.86 6.85 20.69
CA ALA A 288 -1.98 6.63 19.79
C ALA A 288 -2.96 5.59 20.34
N ARG A 289 -2.45 4.53 20.97
CA ARG A 289 -3.26 3.47 21.58
C ARG A 289 -3.90 3.91 22.89
N GLU A 290 -3.10 4.40 23.82
CA GLU A 290 -3.51 4.65 25.21
C GLU A 290 -4.40 5.90 25.35
N GLU A 291 -4.12 6.97 24.57
CA GLU A 291 -4.90 8.22 24.67
C GLU A 291 -6.06 8.27 23.66
N TYR A 292 -5.95 7.57 22.51
CA TYR A 292 -6.92 7.74 21.41
C TYR A 292 -7.58 6.45 20.94
N GLY A 293 -7.23 5.29 21.51
CA GLY A 293 -7.84 4.01 21.11
C GLY A 293 -7.56 3.61 19.67
N LEU A 294 -6.43 4.04 19.11
CA LEU A 294 -5.94 3.58 17.82
C LEU A 294 -5.14 2.29 17.97
N ALA A 295 -4.99 1.52 16.89
CA ALA A 295 -4.15 0.33 16.89
C ALA A 295 -2.68 0.63 17.20
N GLY A 296 -2.19 1.79 16.77
CA GLY A 296 -0.83 2.28 16.99
C GLY A 296 -0.29 3.09 15.83
N ALA A 297 1.02 3.30 15.83
CA ALA A 297 1.73 4.03 14.78
C ALA A 297 2.09 3.12 13.59
N VAL A 298 2.08 3.71 12.41
CA VAL A 298 2.47 3.13 11.12
C VAL A 298 3.78 3.76 10.66
N GLN A 299 4.68 2.96 10.08
CA GLN A 299 5.94 3.42 9.54
C GLN A 299 6.01 3.27 8.03
N HIS A 300 6.31 4.37 7.33
CA HIS A 300 6.59 4.41 5.90
C HIS A 300 8.09 4.35 5.59
N GLY A 301 8.44 4.06 4.31
CA GLY A 301 9.81 4.15 3.81
C GLY A 301 10.78 3.09 4.34
N ALA A 302 10.27 2.01 4.94
CA ALA A 302 11.08 0.97 5.57
C ALA A 302 11.68 -0.06 4.61
N SER A 303 11.20 -0.16 3.37
CA SER A 303 11.58 -1.23 2.44
C SER A 303 13.03 -1.19 1.93
N THR A 304 13.75 -0.13 2.23
CA THR A 304 15.19 0.03 1.90
C THR A 304 16.10 -0.14 3.11
N LEU A 305 15.53 -0.49 4.26
CA LEU A 305 16.30 -0.81 5.47
C LEU A 305 16.99 -2.17 5.34
N PRO A 306 18.13 -2.39 6.02
CA PRO A 306 18.71 -3.71 6.16
C PRO A 306 17.73 -4.71 6.79
N GLU A 307 17.81 -5.98 6.38
CA GLU A 307 16.91 -7.04 6.87
C GLU A 307 16.90 -7.14 8.40
N ASP A 308 18.03 -6.93 9.04
CA ASP A 308 18.20 -7.00 10.50
C ASP A 308 17.41 -5.94 11.28
N TYR A 309 16.80 -4.94 10.61
CA TYR A 309 15.99 -3.92 11.26
C TYR A 309 14.51 -4.32 11.42
N PHE A 310 14.02 -5.29 10.63
CA PHE A 310 12.59 -5.56 10.59
C PHE A 310 12.03 -6.12 11.91
N HIS A 311 12.81 -6.89 12.69
CA HIS A 311 12.36 -7.39 13.98
C HIS A 311 12.12 -6.27 15.02
N LEU A 312 12.74 -5.10 14.82
CA LEU A 312 12.57 -3.95 15.70
C LEU A 312 11.17 -3.32 15.61
N PHE A 313 10.43 -3.52 14.51
CA PHE A 313 9.08 -2.99 14.39
C PHE A 313 8.13 -3.59 15.42
N PRO A 314 7.95 -4.92 15.53
CA PRO A 314 7.11 -5.49 16.58
C PRO A 314 7.65 -5.24 18.00
N GLU A 315 8.97 -5.20 18.21
CA GLU A 315 9.58 -4.87 19.51
C GLU A 315 9.27 -3.42 19.97
N ASN A 316 9.02 -2.54 19.03
CA ASN A 316 8.65 -1.14 19.26
C ASN A 316 7.17 -0.85 18.99
N GLU A 317 6.33 -1.89 19.01
CA GLU A 317 4.87 -1.80 18.96
C GLU A 317 4.33 -1.05 17.72
N CYS A 318 5.07 -1.07 16.61
CA CYS A 318 4.60 -0.60 15.32
C CYS A 318 3.47 -1.50 14.82
N VAL A 319 2.29 -0.93 14.52
CA VAL A 319 1.15 -1.76 14.10
C VAL A 319 1.25 -2.18 12.64
N GLU A 320 1.77 -1.32 11.79
CA GLU A 320 1.87 -1.55 10.35
C GLU A 320 3.14 -0.93 9.79
N VAL A 321 3.75 -1.59 8.80
CA VAL A 321 4.93 -1.10 8.10
C VAL A 321 4.72 -1.18 6.59
N HIS A 322 4.95 -0.08 5.88
CA HIS A 322 4.76 0.02 4.43
C HIS A 322 6.06 -0.28 3.67
N LEU A 323 5.96 -1.21 2.73
CA LEU A 323 7.09 -1.78 2.00
C LEU A 323 6.87 -1.70 0.49
N ALA A 324 7.59 -0.83 -0.20
CA ALA A 324 7.38 -0.57 -1.62
C ALA A 324 8.67 -0.65 -2.46
N THR A 325 9.57 0.29 -2.29
CA THR A 325 10.72 0.50 -3.17
C THR A 325 11.70 -0.66 -3.17
N GLY A 326 11.83 -1.39 -2.05
CA GLY A 326 12.68 -2.58 -1.96
C GLY A 326 12.29 -3.66 -2.97
N PHE A 327 11.00 -3.96 -3.09
CA PHE A 327 10.49 -4.95 -4.05
C PHE A 327 10.70 -4.51 -5.51
N GLN A 328 10.47 -3.21 -5.80
CA GLN A 328 10.78 -2.64 -7.10
C GLN A 328 12.27 -2.78 -7.44
N ASN A 329 13.15 -2.45 -6.50
CA ASN A 329 14.59 -2.54 -6.67
C ASN A 329 15.01 -3.98 -6.93
N PHE A 330 14.49 -4.93 -6.15
CA PHE A 330 14.75 -6.34 -6.34
C PHE A 330 14.46 -6.81 -7.77
N ILE A 331 13.30 -6.44 -8.33
CA ILE A 331 12.91 -6.81 -9.70
C ILE A 331 13.88 -6.19 -10.72
N TYR A 332 14.14 -4.87 -10.64
CA TYR A 332 14.97 -4.18 -11.61
C TYR A 332 16.44 -4.59 -11.59
N ASP A 333 16.95 -4.91 -10.41
CA ASP A 333 18.37 -5.21 -10.19
C ASP A 333 18.66 -6.71 -10.26
N HIS A 334 17.62 -7.57 -10.42
CA HIS A 334 17.75 -9.01 -10.48
C HIS A 334 18.53 -9.46 -11.73
N PRO A 335 19.52 -10.38 -11.60
CA PRO A 335 20.37 -10.81 -12.72
C PRO A 335 19.60 -11.56 -13.82
N ALA A 336 18.47 -12.18 -13.51
CA ALA A 336 17.63 -12.85 -14.50
C ALA A 336 16.79 -11.88 -15.36
N LEU A 337 16.66 -10.60 -14.96
CA LEU A 337 15.98 -9.61 -15.81
C LEU A 337 16.84 -9.34 -17.04
N PRO A 338 16.31 -9.56 -18.29
CA PRO A 338 17.08 -9.36 -19.50
C PRO A 338 17.65 -7.94 -19.60
N SER A 339 18.95 -7.85 -19.89
CA SER A 339 19.66 -6.56 -19.97
C SER A 339 19.12 -5.66 -21.07
N ASP A 340 18.76 -6.24 -22.22
CA ASP A 340 18.16 -5.53 -23.35
C ASP A 340 16.78 -4.94 -23.00
N PHE A 341 15.97 -5.66 -22.26
CA PHE A 341 14.68 -5.16 -21.76
C PHE A 341 14.89 -4.02 -20.76
N ARG A 342 15.83 -4.15 -19.83
CA ARG A 342 16.18 -3.10 -18.88
C ARG A 342 16.70 -1.84 -19.59
N GLU A 343 17.60 -1.99 -20.57
CA GLU A 343 18.11 -0.88 -21.38
C GLU A 343 17.03 -0.21 -22.23
N LYS A 344 16.09 -0.98 -22.77
CA LYS A 344 14.89 -0.44 -23.47
C LYS A 344 14.11 0.49 -22.56
N ILE A 345 13.85 0.08 -21.29
CA ILE A 345 13.15 0.89 -20.30
C ILE A 345 13.96 2.16 -19.98
N TYR A 346 15.26 2.02 -19.69
CA TYR A 346 16.11 3.16 -19.31
C TYR A 346 16.23 4.19 -20.42
N SER A 347 16.38 3.75 -21.66
CA SER A 347 16.38 4.62 -22.84
C SER A 347 15.07 5.39 -23.00
N TYR A 348 13.93 4.73 -22.78
CA TYR A 348 12.63 5.39 -22.76
C TYR A 348 12.54 6.45 -21.65
N LEU A 349 12.98 6.13 -20.43
CA LEU A 349 12.93 7.05 -19.29
C LEU A 349 13.79 8.30 -19.55
N LYS A 350 15.01 8.14 -20.05
CA LYS A 350 15.90 9.26 -20.40
C LYS A 350 15.25 10.20 -21.45
N LYS A 351 14.51 9.64 -22.40
CA LYS A 351 13.82 10.43 -23.44
C LYS A 351 12.56 11.11 -22.93
N GLN A 352 11.70 10.38 -22.19
CA GLN A 352 10.38 10.88 -21.82
C GLN A 352 10.38 11.76 -20.57
N PHE A 353 11.33 11.52 -19.65
CA PHE A 353 11.39 12.19 -18.36
C PHE A 353 12.65 13.04 -18.18
N GLN A 354 13.29 13.44 -19.28
CA GLN A 354 14.49 14.29 -19.25
C GLN A 354 14.30 15.56 -18.42
N HIS A 355 13.10 16.12 -18.38
CA HIS A 355 12.76 17.31 -17.58
C HIS A 355 12.83 17.08 -16.05
N GLU A 356 12.88 15.83 -15.59
CA GLU A 356 13.09 15.47 -14.19
C GLU A 356 14.58 15.28 -13.84
N TRP A 357 15.46 15.29 -14.84
CA TRP A 357 16.89 15.15 -14.66
C TRP A 357 17.49 16.52 -14.31
N LYS A 358 17.78 16.71 -13.03
CA LYS A 358 18.37 17.95 -12.52
C LYS A 358 19.87 17.99 -12.83
N GLU A 359 20.46 19.20 -12.90
CA GLU A 359 21.89 19.43 -13.23
C GLU A 359 22.85 18.77 -12.23
N ASP A 360 22.45 18.65 -10.96
CA ASP A 360 23.23 18.05 -9.88
C ASP A 360 23.06 16.52 -9.75
N MET A 361 22.24 15.91 -10.60
CA MET A 361 21.85 14.49 -10.53
C MET A 361 22.67 13.63 -11.51
N THR A 362 23.27 12.56 -11.00
CA THR A 362 23.92 11.55 -11.87
C THR A 362 22.87 10.74 -12.64
N GLU A 363 23.32 10.07 -13.72
CA GLU A 363 22.43 9.16 -14.48
C GLU A 363 21.86 8.04 -13.58
N ALA A 364 22.67 7.48 -12.70
CA ALA A 364 22.24 6.45 -11.78
C ALA A 364 21.11 6.94 -10.84
N GLN A 365 21.23 8.14 -10.30
CA GLN A 365 20.20 8.76 -9.48
C GLN A 365 18.94 9.06 -10.28
N PHE A 366 19.05 9.54 -11.49
CA PHE A 366 17.91 9.78 -12.38
C PHE A 366 17.16 8.48 -12.70
N ILE A 367 17.86 7.43 -13.09
CA ILE A 367 17.28 6.12 -13.37
C ILE A 367 16.60 5.55 -12.14
N TYR A 368 17.27 5.55 -10.99
CA TYR A 368 16.68 5.08 -9.74
C TYR A 368 15.36 5.78 -9.42
N LYS A 369 15.31 7.09 -9.55
CA LYS A 369 14.14 7.91 -9.27
C LYS A 369 13.00 7.66 -10.26
N THR A 370 13.31 7.42 -11.52
CA THR A 370 12.31 7.36 -12.62
C THR A 370 11.92 5.94 -13.02
N ARG A 371 12.73 4.89 -12.71
CA ARG A 371 12.51 3.50 -13.17
C ARG A 371 11.15 2.93 -12.80
N LYS A 372 10.55 3.37 -11.69
CA LYS A 372 9.18 3.00 -11.30
C LYS A 372 8.13 3.26 -12.40
N LYS A 373 8.32 4.28 -13.23
CA LYS A 373 7.42 4.63 -14.33
C LYS A 373 7.51 3.63 -15.50
N GLY A 374 8.59 2.86 -15.57
CA GLY A 374 8.77 1.79 -16.54
C GLY A 374 7.74 0.65 -16.40
N PHE A 375 7.22 0.42 -15.21
CA PHE A 375 6.19 -0.61 -15.01
C PHE A 375 4.91 -0.33 -15.80
N GLY A 376 4.43 0.91 -15.82
CA GLY A 376 3.23 1.26 -16.57
C GLY A 376 3.50 1.48 -18.07
N ALA A 377 4.65 2.04 -18.43
CA ALA A 377 5.01 2.28 -19.82
C ALA A 377 5.20 0.97 -20.60
N PHE A 378 5.76 -0.05 -19.95
CA PHE A 378 6.04 -1.37 -20.50
C PHE A 378 5.18 -2.47 -19.85
N LYS A 379 3.97 -2.13 -19.42
CA LYS A 379 3.10 -3.04 -18.67
C LYS A 379 2.92 -4.39 -19.35
N LYS A 380 2.64 -4.38 -20.66
CA LYS A 380 2.46 -5.60 -21.43
C LYS A 380 3.76 -6.41 -21.54
N ASP A 381 4.89 -5.75 -21.78
CA ASP A 381 6.19 -6.42 -21.85
C ASP A 381 6.54 -7.11 -20.52
N TRP A 382 6.21 -6.51 -19.36
CA TRP A 382 6.38 -7.14 -18.05
C TRP A 382 5.49 -8.39 -17.88
N TRP A 383 4.25 -8.34 -18.34
CA TRP A 383 3.35 -9.49 -18.31
C TRP A 383 3.80 -10.61 -19.25
N ASP A 384 4.37 -10.26 -20.40
CA ASP A 384 4.81 -11.18 -21.46
C ASP A 384 6.24 -11.73 -21.23
N LEU A 385 6.92 -11.36 -20.14
CA LEU A 385 8.19 -12.03 -19.77
C LEU A 385 7.97 -13.54 -19.71
N SER A 386 8.97 -14.30 -20.17
CA SER A 386 8.89 -15.76 -20.14
C SER A 386 8.71 -16.28 -18.70
N GLN A 387 8.00 -17.37 -18.56
CA GLN A 387 7.77 -17.99 -17.25
C GLN A 387 9.10 -18.34 -16.55
N GLU A 388 10.12 -18.76 -17.30
CA GLU A 388 11.45 -19.05 -16.76
C GLU A 388 12.09 -17.81 -16.10
N ILE A 389 12.00 -16.64 -16.73
CA ILE A 389 12.52 -15.38 -16.16
C ILE A 389 11.74 -14.99 -14.91
N LYS A 390 10.39 -15.04 -14.98
CA LYS A 390 9.53 -14.72 -13.86
C LYS A 390 9.82 -15.62 -12.65
N GLU A 391 9.87 -16.94 -12.84
CA GLU A 391 10.12 -17.88 -11.76
C GLU A 391 11.50 -17.68 -11.11
N LYS A 392 12.54 -17.35 -11.87
CA LYS A 392 13.86 -17.03 -11.30
C LYS A 392 13.83 -15.80 -10.40
N ILE A 393 13.18 -14.72 -10.86
CA ILE A 393 13.06 -13.48 -10.08
C ILE A 393 12.22 -13.71 -8.83
N LEU A 394 11.11 -14.41 -8.97
CA LEU A 394 10.08 -14.48 -7.94
C LEU A 394 10.34 -15.56 -6.90
N SER A 395 11.01 -16.67 -7.25
CA SER A 395 11.48 -17.64 -6.24
C SER A 395 12.53 -17.03 -5.31
N ASP A 396 13.44 -16.21 -5.82
CA ASP A 396 14.40 -15.51 -4.97
C ASP A 396 13.70 -14.42 -4.12
N MET A 397 12.62 -13.81 -4.64
CA MET A 397 11.81 -12.86 -3.88
C MET A 397 10.98 -13.53 -2.77
N GLU A 398 10.60 -14.80 -2.89
CA GLU A 398 9.93 -15.54 -1.80
C GLU A 398 10.80 -15.59 -0.54
N GLU A 399 12.14 -15.68 -0.68
CA GLU A 399 13.06 -15.64 0.47
C GLU A 399 12.99 -14.29 1.18
N VAL A 400 12.85 -13.19 0.42
CA VAL A 400 12.68 -11.85 0.99
C VAL A 400 11.36 -11.76 1.75
N PHE A 401 10.25 -12.24 1.18
CA PHE A 401 8.96 -12.26 1.87
C PHE A 401 9.00 -13.13 3.12
N GLU A 402 9.65 -14.29 3.05
CA GLU A 402 9.79 -15.17 4.21
C GLU A 402 10.53 -14.51 5.37
N LYS A 403 11.66 -13.85 5.08
CA LYS A 403 12.45 -13.12 6.08
C LYS A 403 11.62 -11.98 6.71
N ILE A 404 10.94 -11.18 5.89
CA ILE A 404 10.08 -10.10 6.36
C ILE A 404 8.96 -10.65 7.26
N PHE A 405 8.25 -11.70 6.84
CA PHE A 405 7.13 -12.26 7.59
C PHE A 405 7.59 -12.83 8.94
N LYS A 406 8.75 -13.50 8.97
CA LYS A 406 9.35 -13.98 10.23
C LYS A 406 9.77 -12.83 11.14
N ALA A 407 10.47 -11.83 10.62
CA ALA A 407 10.96 -10.70 11.39
C ALA A 407 9.83 -9.83 11.95
N LEU A 408 8.72 -9.69 11.22
CA LEU A 408 7.53 -8.96 11.66
C LEU A 408 6.59 -9.80 12.55
N ASN A 409 6.95 -11.04 12.88
CA ASN A 409 6.19 -11.98 13.71
C ASN A 409 4.81 -12.34 13.18
N ILE A 410 4.57 -12.29 11.86
CA ILE A 410 3.24 -12.62 11.29
C ILE A 410 3.06 -14.11 10.95
N THR A 411 4.06 -14.95 11.20
CA THR A 411 3.93 -16.42 11.06
C THR A 411 2.88 -16.95 12.03
N ASN A 412 2.10 -17.94 11.59
CA ASN A 412 1.03 -18.56 12.38
C ASN A 412 -0.10 -17.61 12.85
N THR A 413 -0.32 -16.51 12.12
CA THR A 413 -1.40 -15.55 12.42
C THR A 413 -2.71 -15.87 11.68
N MET A 414 -2.75 -16.86 10.77
CA MET A 414 -3.89 -17.15 9.91
C MET A 414 -5.17 -17.41 10.70
N ASP A 415 -5.13 -18.31 11.66
CA ASP A 415 -6.32 -18.68 12.44
C ASP A 415 -6.81 -17.51 13.30
N LEU A 416 -5.87 -16.78 13.92
CA LEU A 416 -6.21 -15.58 14.69
C LEU A 416 -6.96 -14.57 13.80
N VAL A 417 -6.41 -14.26 12.63
CA VAL A 417 -6.99 -13.23 11.75
C VAL A 417 -8.30 -13.71 11.13
N LYS A 418 -8.40 -14.97 10.72
CA LYS A 418 -9.67 -15.56 10.24
C LYS A 418 -10.79 -15.43 11.28
N ASN A 419 -10.51 -15.76 12.55
CA ASN A 419 -11.50 -15.72 13.62
C ASN A 419 -11.98 -14.30 13.97
N ILE A 420 -11.16 -13.28 13.68
CA ILE A 420 -11.46 -11.88 13.98
C ILE A 420 -12.21 -11.20 12.81
N VAL A 421 -11.85 -11.57 11.57
CA VAL A 421 -12.26 -10.83 10.36
C VAL A 421 -13.40 -11.53 9.60
N THR A 422 -13.95 -12.57 10.10
CA THR A 422 -15.05 -13.33 9.44
C THR A 422 -16.30 -12.49 9.15
#